data_75eed407f688346b78196c26dcc77785
#
_entry.id   75eed407f688346b78196c26dcc77785
#
_cell.length_a   1.000
_cell.length_b   1.000
_cell.length_c   1.000
_cell.angle_alpha   90.00
_cell.angle_beta   90.00
_cell.angle_gamma   90.00
#
_symmetry.space_group_name_H-M   'P 1'
#
loop_
_entity.id
_entity.type
_entity.pdbx_description
1 polymer ?
#
loop_
_entity_poly.entity_id
_entity_poly.type
_entity_poly.pdbx_seq_one_letter_code
_entity_poly.pdbx_strand_id
1 'polypeptide(L)'
;MRCHLCLRLSWQPLCKTCLSTILRPNPSFRVLDDGLKVYSFYSYSEISQLLHTKHTYIGAKIFAELGRHTFFEFLKTFELPRGIYAVPIDDHVRHGYSHSAILAKATQPYLEPLYASLRARNALSYSGKSKAFRQANKRDFHITCNSGIDVILIDDIVTTGSTLQEAHEALKKHGVNVLFALVLADAKEG
;
A
#
# COMPACT_ATOMS: atom_id res chain seq x y z
N MET A 1 15.02 -19.63 10.31
CA MET A 1 14.09 -19.84 9.15
C MET A 1 14.85 -19.82 7.83
N ARG A 2 14.16 -19.93 6.67
CA ARG A 2 14.78 -19.74 5.36
C ARG A 2 14.25 -18.46 4.69
N CYS A 3 15.10 -17.79 3.91
CA CYS A 3 14.68 -16.66 3.08
C CYS A 3 13.68 -17.12 2.02
N HIS A 4 12.58 -16.38 1.85
CA HIS A 4 11.51 -16.72 0.89
C HIS A 4 11.90 -16.61 -0.59
N LEU A 5 13.01 -15.94 -0.89
CA LEU A 5 13.49 -15.82 -2.28
C LEU A 5 14.60 -16.84 -2.60
N CYS A 6 15.70 -16.85 -1.81
CA CYS A 6 16.87 -17.65 -2.14
C CYS A 6 16.98 -18.96 -1.34
N LEU A 7 16.05 -19.23 -0.42
CA LEU A 7 15.96 -20.41 0.45
C LEU A 7 17.16 -20.63 1.40
N ARG A 8 18.17 -19.75 1.41
CA ARG A 8 19.29 -19.78 2.34
C ARG A 8 18.81 -19.54 3.78
N LEU A 9 19.54 -20.02 4.75
CA LEU A 9 19.29 -19.76 6.17
C LEU A 9 19.31 -18.24 6.43
N SER A 10 18.29 -17.75 7.13
CA SER A 10 18.13 -16.33 7.44
C SER A 10 17.34 -16.18 8.75
N TRP A 11 17.67 -15.16 9.52
CA TRP A 11 16.88 -14.75 10.68
C TRP A 11 15.59 -14.00 10.30
N GLN A 12 15.57 -13.40 9.11
CA GLN A 12 14.46 -12.63 8.55
C GLN A 12 13.83 -13.37 7.36
N PRO A 13 12.54 -13.11 7.05
CA PRO A 13 11.86 -13.74 5.92
C PRO A 13 12.49 -13.39 4.56
N LEU A 14 13.12 -12.23 4.46
CA LEU A 14 13.92 -11.78 3.33
C LEU A 14 15.34 -11.52 3.83
N CYS A 15 16.34 -12.19 3.28
CA CYS A 15 17.72 -11.98 3.70
C CYS A 15 18.29 -10.68 3.11
N LYS A 16 19.28 -10.10 3.80
CA LYS A 16 19.94 -8.85 3.38
C LYS A 16 20.44 -8.91 1.94
N THR A 17 21.01 -10.03 1.51
CA THR A 17 21.49 -10.21 0.13
C THR A 17 20.34 -10.07 -0.87
N CYS A 18 19.19 -10.75 -0.64
CA CYS A 18 18.06 -10.63 -1.55
C CYS A 18 17.49 -9.20 -1.58
N LEU A 19 17.39 -8.53 -0.44
CA LEU A 19 16.96 -7.14 -0.38
C LEU A 19 17.90 -6.21 -1.17
N SER A 20 19.21 -6.41 -1.07
CA SER A 20 20.20 -5.53 -1.73
C SER A 20 20.47 -5.86 -3.20
N THR A 21 20.18 -7.09 -3.66
CA THR A 21 20.54 -7.52 -5.03
C THR A 21 19.31 -7.77 -5.92
N ILE A 22 18.28 -8.42 -5.38
CA ILE A 22 17.08 -8.84 -6.14
C ILE A 22 15.95 -7.81 -5.97
N LEU A 23 15.71 -7.39 -4.73
CA LEU A 23 14.62 -6.47 -4.38
C LEU A 23 15.12 -5.03 -4.25
N ARG A 24 15.85 -4.53 -5.25
CA ARG A 24 16.27 -3.13 -5.29
C ARG A 24 15.08 -2.28 -5.67
N PRO A 25 14.58 -1.39 -4.78
CA PRO A 25 13.47 -0.52 -5.14
C PRO A 25 13.88 0.42 -6.27
N ASN A 26 13.02 0.55 -7.28
CA ASN A 26 13.14 1.53 -8.34
C ASN A 26 11.91 2.46 -8.29
N PRO A 27 11.95 3.54 -7.49
CA PRO A 27 10.81 4.43 -7.33
C PRO A 27 10.39 5.02 -8.66
N SER A 28 9.15 4.80 -9.05
CA SER A 28 8.49 5.42 -10.19
C SER A 28 7.16 6.04 -9.75
N PHE A 29 6.52 6.81 -10.60
CA PHE A 29 5.18 7.31 -10.31
C PHE A 29 4.34 7.40 -11.57
N ARG A 30 3.04 7.34 -11.37
CA ARG A 30 2.05 7.74 -12.36
C ARG A 30 0.98 8.63 -11.75
N VAL A 31 0.29 9.38 -12.59
CA VAL A 31 -0.85 10.20 -12.20
C VAL A 31 -2.11 9.48 -12.67
N LEU A 32 -3.08 9.32 -11.78
CA LEU A 32 -4.38 8.73 -12.07
C LEU A 32 -5.31 9.78 -12.72
N ASP A 33 -6.43 9.33 -13.30
CA ASP A 33 -7.37 10.20 -14.02
C ASP A 33 -7.95 11.35 -13.17
N ASP A 34 -7.99 11.18 -11.84
CA ASP A 34 -8.44 12.17 -10.86
C ASP A 34 -7.33 13.12 -10.36
N GLY A 35 -6.12 13.01 -10.92
CA GLY A 35 -4.95 13.81 -10.57
C GLY A 35 -4.13 13.25 -9.41
N LEU A 36 -4.54 12.14 -8.77
CA LEU A 36 -3.79 11.54 -7.68
C LEU A 36 -2.45 10.97 -8.20
N LYS A 37 -1.34 11.41 -7.59
CA LYS A 37 -0.01 10.87 -7.86
C LYS A 37 0.22 9.61 -7.03
N VAL A 38 0.62 8.51 -7.67
CA VAL A 38 0.86 7.22 -7.04
C VAL A 38 2.31 6.81 -7.27
N TYR A 39 3.08 6.68 -6.20
CA TYR A 39 4.45 6.15 -6.24
C TYR A 39 4.44 4.64 -6.05
N SER A 40 5.20 3.94 -6.88
CA SER A 40 5.47 2.50 -6.81
C SER A 40 6.96 2.23 -6.79
N PHE A 41 7.38 1.05 -6.30
CA PHE A 41 8.79 0.70 -6.09
C PHE A 41 9.23 -0.52 -6.89
N TYR A 42 8.27 -1.31 -7.35
CA TYR A 42 8.50 -2.53 -8.12
C TYR A 42 7.46 -2.65 -9.24
N SER A 43 7.81 -3.36 -10.31
CA SER A 43 6.79 -3.94 -11.18
C SER A 43 6.10 -5.11 -10.47
N TYR A 44 4.87 -5.42 -10.86
CA TYR A 44 4.14 -6.56 -10.29
C TYR A 44 4.90 -7.89 -10.49
N SER A 45 5.52 -8.07 -11.64
CA SER A 45 6.27 -9.30 -11.98
C SER A 45 7.43 -9.55 -11.04
N GLU A 46 8.12 -8.51 -10.57
CA GLU A 46 9.27 -8.63 -9.67
C GLU A 46 8.92 -9.17 -8.29
N ILE A 47 7.75 -8.81 -7.74
CA ILE A 47 7.39 -9.15 -6.37
C ILE A 47 6.07 -9.93 -6.22
N SER A 48 5.47 -10.39 -7.32
CA SER A 48 4.18 -11.10 -7.31
C SER A 48 4.14 -12.27 -6.34
N GLN A 49 5.20 -13.09 -6.28
CA GLN A 49 5.32 -14.21 -5.34
C GLN A 49 5.26 -13.74 -3.88
N LEU A 50 5.84 -12.58 -3.56
CA LEU A 50 5.80 -12.01 -2.22
C LEU A 50 4.43 -11.42 -1.91
N LEU A 51 3.79 -10.76 -2.88
CA LEU A 51 2.43 -10.22 -2.72
C LEU A 51 1.40 -11.33 -2.47
N HIS A 52 1.57 -12.52 -3.05
CA HIS A 52 0.68 -13.66 -2.80
C HIS A 52 0.77 -14.19 -1.36
N THR A 53 1.81 -13.84 -0.60
CA THR A 53 1.93 -14.23 0.81
C THR A 53 1.02 -13.43 1.75
N LYS A 54 0.33 -12.39 1.27
CA LYS A 54 -0.45 -11.43 2.07
C LYS A 54 -1.53 -12.03 2.98
N HIS A 55 -1.90 -13.29 2.76
CA HIS A 55 -2.89 -14.00 3.58
C HIS A 55 -2.26 -15.01 4.53
N THR A 56 -0.95 -14.99 4.71
CA THR A 56 -0.21 -15.93 5.57
C THR A 56 0.50 -15.17 6.70
N TYR A 57 0.74 -15.86 7.84
CA TYR A 57 1.49 -15.27 8.95
C TYR A 57 2.88 -14.76 8.54
N ILE A 58 3.56 -15.48 7.65
CA ILE A 58 4.87 -15.05 7.13
C ILE A 58 4.74 -13.81 6.25
N GLY A 59 3.63 -13.67 5.55
CA GLY A 59 3.33 -12.50 4.72
C GLY A 59 3.35 -11.20 5.52
N ALA A 60 2.81 -11.19 6.74
CA ALA A 60 2.87 -10.02 7.60
C ALA A 60 4.32 -9.53 7.82
N LYS A 61 5.25 -10.46 8.03
CA LYS A 61 6.68 -10.14 8.20
C LYS A 61 7.33 -9.70 6.89
N ILE A 62 6.96 -10.32 5.77
CA ILE A 62 7.44 -9.94 4.42
C ILE A 62 6.99 -8.51 4.09
N PHE A 63 5.72 -8.18 4.31
CA PHE A 63 5.18 -6.84 4.06
C PHE A 63 5.83 -5.78 4.96
N ALA A 64 6.08 -6.09 6.23
CA ALA A 64 6.81 -5.19 7.12
C ALA A 64 8.25 -4.93 6.65
N GLU A 65 8.92 -5.95 6.11
CA GLU A 65 10.28 -5.83 5.58
C GLU A 65 10.30 -5.03 4.27
N LEU A 66 9.37 -5.32 3.35
CA LEU A 66 9.21 -4.56 2.10
C LEU A 66 8.89 -3.09 2.39
N GLY A 67 7.94 -2.80 3.29
CA GLY A 67 7.59 -1.44 3.66
C GLY A 67 8.77 -0.65 4.23
N ARG A 68 9.61 -1.28 5.07
CA ARG A 68 10.84 -0.64 5.55
C ARG A 68 11.85 -0.41 4.43
N HIS A 69 11.98 -1.36 3.54
CA HIS A 69 12.94 -1.27 2.44
C HIS A 69 12.54 -0.29 1.34
N THR A 70 11.26 0.06 1.26
CA THR A 70 10.67 0.97 0.26
C THR A 70 10.17 2.27 0.88
N PHE A 71 9.01 2.26 1.52
CA PHE A 71 8.33 3.46 2.00
C PHE A 71 9.15 4.24 3.02
N PHE A 72 9.75 3.55 4.00
CA PHE A 72 10.58 4.20 5.00
C PHE A 72 11.82 4.85 4.36
N GLU A 73 12.55 4.13 3.51
CA GLU A 73 13.74 4.69 2.85
C GLU A 73 13.38 5.83 1.88
N PHE A 74 12.26 5.73 1.17
CA PHE A 74 11.77 6.76 0.26
C PHE A 74 11.38 8.03 1.01
N LEU A 75 10.64 7.91 2.13
CA LEU A 75 10.21 9.06 2.92
C LEU A 75 11.37 9.84 3.55
N LYS A 76 12.53 9.22 3.78
CA LYS A 76 13.75 9.93 4.20
C LYS A 76 14.18 11.02 3.20
N THR A 77 13.85 10.84 1.92
CA THR A 77 14.24 11.77 0.84
C THR A 77 13.25 12.93 0.67
N PHE A 78 12.14 12.91 1.40
CA PHE A 78 11.12 13.94 1.34
C PHE A 78 11.21 14.88 2.55
N GLU A 79 11.17 16.17 2.29
CA GLU A 79 10.92 17.19 3.31
C GLU A 79 9.40 17.31 3.49
N LEU A 80 8.83 16.42 4.30
CA LEU A 80 7.40 16.47 4.60
C LEU A 80 7.14 17.40 5.78
N PRO A 81 6.07 18.21 5.74
CA PRO A 81 5.59 18.94 6.91
C PRO A 81 5.26 17.98 8.07
N ARG A 82 5.27 18.47 9.30
CA ARG A 82 4.80 17.68 10.45
C ARG A 82 3.28 17.52 10.40
N GLY A 83 2.78 16.43 10.96
CA GLY A 83 1.34 16.20 11.09
C GLY A 83 0.67 15.59 9.85
N ILE A 84 1.44 14.96 8.97
CA ILE A 84 0.90 14.15 7.88
C ILE A 84 0.67 12.72 8.36
N TYR A 85 -0.46 12.15 7.96
CA TYR A 85 -0.87 10.82 8.38
C TYR A 85 -0.76 9.80 7.24
N ALA A 86 -0.47 8.54 7.59
CA ALA A 86 -0.55 7.40 6.67
C ALA A 86 -1.93 6.74 6.81
N VAL A 87 -2.73 6.77 5.75
CA VAL A 87 -4.05 6.14 5.72
C VAL A 87 -3.99 4.85 4.91
N PRO A 88 -3.98 3.67 5.58
CA PRO A 88 -4.04 2.40 4.86
C PRO A 88 -5.41 2.23 4.22
N ILE A 89 -5.41 1.79 2.96
CA ILE A 89 -6.64 1.34 2.31
C ILE A 89 -6.96 -0.04 2.87
N ASP A 90 -7.93 -0.06 3.77
CA ASP A 90 -8.22 -1.21 4.61
C ASP A 90 -9.33 -2.04 3.96
N ASP A 91 -8.94 -3.14 3.35
CA ASP A 91 -9.87 -4.20 2.99
C ASP A 91 -10.27 -4.99 4.25
N HIS A 92 -11.37 -5.74 4.17
CA HIS A 92 -11.79 -6.59 5.28
C HIS A 92 -10.66 -7.53 5.73
N VAL A 93 -10.31 -7.45 7.01
CA VAL A 93 -9.32 -8.33 7.63
C VAL A 93 -9.85 -9.77 7.59
N ARG A 94 -9.31 -10.62 6.73
CA ARG A 94 -9.75 -12.02 6.60
C ARG A 94 -8.86 -13.01 7.36
N HIS A 95 -7.60 -12.65 7.64
CA HIS A 95 -6.60 -13.56 8.20
C HIS A 95 -5.85 -12.95 9.40
N GLY A 96 -6.54 -12.13 10.21
CA GLY A 96 -6.01 -11.59 11.46
C GLY A 96 -5.16 -10.32 11.33
N TYR A 97 -4.89 -9.82 10.11
CA TYR A 97 -4.18 -8.56 9.91
C TYR A 97 -4.58 -7.88 8.58
N SER A 98 -4.34 -6.57 8.49
CA SER A 98 -4.39 -5.81 7.26
C SER A 98 -2.97 -5.59 6.74
N HIS A 99 -2.71 -5.99 5.49
CA HIS A 99 -1.40 -5.79 4.84
C HIS A 99 -1.10 -4.32 4.59
N SER A 100 -2.10 -3.50 4.23
CA SER A 100 -1.94 -2.05 4.07
C SER A 100 -1.65 -1.36 5.41
N ALA A 101 -2.24 -1.82 6.53
CA ALA A 101 -1.92 -1.33 7.88
C ALA A 101 -0.48 -1.66 8.30
N ILE A 102 0.05 -2.83 7.93
CA ILE A 102 1.46 -3.18 8.16
C ILE A 102 2.38 -2.24 7.36
N LEU A 103 2.03 -1.95 6.11
CA LEU A 103 2.78 -1.01 5.27
C LEU A 103 2.70 0.42 5.84
N ALA A 104 1.53 0.86 6.30
CA ALA A 104 1.39 2.15 6.97
C ALA A 104 2.25 2.24 8.24
N LYS A 105 2.35 1.16 9.05
CA LYS A 105 3.25 1.11 10.20
C LYS A 105 4.72 1.30 9.80
N ALA A 106 5.12 0.80 8.65
CA ALA A 106 6.49 0.90 8.18
C ALA A 106 6.89 2.34 7.78
N THR A 107 5.95 3.28 7.64
CA THR A 107 6.24 4.69 7.34
C THR A 107 6.71 5.49 8.55
N GLN A 108 6.56 4.95 9.77
CA GLN A 108 7.02 5.62 10.99
C GLN A 108 8.57 5.76 11.01
N PRO A 109 9.13 6.86 11.56
CA PRO A 109 8.46 7.95 12.26
C PRO A 109 8.02 9.12 11.37
N TYR A 110 8.10 9.03 10.05
CA TYR A 110 7.79 10.13 9.13
C TYR A 110 6.30 10.46 9.07
N LEU A 111 5.46 9.42 9.11
CA LEU A 111 4.01 9.56 9.11
C LEU A 111 3.41 8.84 10.32
N GLU A 112 2.31 9.39 10.84
CA GLU A 112 1.52 8.74 11.87
C GLU A 112 0.41 7.89 11.22
N PRO A 113 0.37 6.55 11.43
CA PRO A 113 -0.65 5.70 10.84
C PRO A 113 -2.03 5.93 11.47
N LEU A 114 -3.03 6.24 10.66
CA LEU A 114 -4.45 6.28 11.04
C LEU A 114 -5.13 4.96 10.68
N TYR A 115 -5.02 3.97 11.56
CA TYR A 115 -5.63 2.67 11.37
C TYR A 115 -7.16 2.75 11.37
N ALA A 116 -7.78 1.91 10.53
CA ALA A 116 -9.22 1.79 10.43
C ALA A 116 -9.97 3.09 10.07
N SER A 117 -9.25 4.13 9.64
CA SER A 117 -9.83 5.43 9.29
C SER A 117 -10.53 5.44 7.93
N LEU A 118 -10.25 4.47 7.08
CA LEU A 118 -10.84 4.31 5.75
C LEU A 118 -11.19 2.83 5.52
N ARG A 119 -12.46 2.47 5.62
CA ARG A 119 -12.96 1.09 5.48
C ARG A 119 -14.02 0.97 4.40
N ALA A 120 -13.89 0.01 3.50
CA ALA A 120 -14.95 -0.33 2.57
C ALA A 120 -16.15 -0.95 3.30
N ARG A 121 -17.37 -0.46 3.07
CA ARG A 121 -18.61 -1.00 3.66
C ARG A 121 -19.06 -2.29 2.96
N ASN A 122 -18.78 -2.41 1.66
CA ASN A 122 -19.15 -3.61 0.92
C ASN A 122 -18.03 -4.67 0.98
N ALA A 123 -18.43 -5.94 1.17
CA ALA A 123 -17.53 -7.09 1.26
C ALA A 123 -17.17 -7.71 -0.10
N LEU A 124 -17.37 -6.98 -1.21
CA LEU A 124 -17.16 -7.50 -2.56
C LEU A 124 -15.66 -7.68 -2.86
N SER A 125 -15.30 -8.87 -3.32
CA SER A 125 -13.96 -9.11 -3.83
C SER A 125 -13.83 -8.57 -5.25
N TYR A 126 -12.88 -7.66 -5.47
CA TYR A 126 -12.61 -7.04 -6.78
C TYR A 126 -11.46 -7.74 -7.52
N SER A 127 -10.80 -8.69 -6.89
CA SER A 127 -9.73 -9.48 -7.51
C SER A 127 -10.27 -10.26 -8.71
N GLY A 128 -9.64 -10.12 -9.88
CA GLY A 128 -10.07 -10.79 -11.11
C GLY A 128 -11.33 -10.21 -11.78
N LYS A 129 -11.95 -9.15 -11.26
CA LYS A 129 -13.16 -8.54 -11.84
C LYS A 129 -12.83 -7.47 -12.88
N SER A 130 -13.70 -7.35 -13.91
CA SER A 130 -13.55 -6.36 -14.96
C SER A 130 -13.64 -4.91 -14.48
N LYS A 131 -13.12 -3.96 -15.27
CA LYS A 131 -13.22 -2.52 -14.99
C LYS A 131 -14.69 -2.08 -14.85
N ALA A 132 -15.58 -2.58 -15.73
CA ALA A 132 -17.03 -2.27 -15.70
C ALA A 132 -17.68 -2.75 -14.40
N PHE A 133 -17.37 -3.97 -13.93
CA PHE A 133 -17.86 -4.46 -12.64
C PHE A 133 -17.42 -3.57 -11.47
N ARG A 134 -16.17 -3.13 -11.45
CA ARG A 134 -15.65 -2.25 -10.38
C ARG A 134 -16.31 -0.89 -10.39
N GLN A 135 -16.58 -0.32 -11.56
CA GLN A 135 -17.29 0.97 -11.70
C GLN A 135 -18.75 0.89 -11.26
N ALA A 136 -19.44 -0.23 -11.54
CA ALA A 136 -20.82 -0.45 -11.11
C ALA A 136 -20.97 -0.74 -9.60
N ASN A 137 -19.88 -1.22 -8.97
CA ASN A 137 -19.87 -1.62 -7.56
C ASN A 137 -18.80 -0.84 -6.80
N LYS A 138 -19.06 0.45 -6.51
CA LYS A 138 -18.14 1.28 -5.72
C LYS A 138 -17.98 0.73 -4.31
N ARG A 139 -16.80 0.93 -3.72
CA ARG A 139 -16.44 0.39 -2.39
C ARG A 139 -17.23 1.01 -1.24
N ASP A 140 -17.83 2.18 -1.42
CA ASP A 140 -18.54 2.93 -0.38
C ASP A 140 -17.70 3.01 0.92
N PHE A 141 -16.68 3.84 0.91
CA PHE A 141 -15.76 3.98 2.03
C PHE A 141 -16.42 4.69 3.22
N HIS A 142 -16.35 4.06 4.38
CA HIS A 142 -16.61 4.69 5.67
C HIS A 142 -15.35 5.35 6.20
N ILE A 143 -15.43 6.64 6.56
CA ILE A 143 -14.31 7.46 7.01
C ILE A 143 -14.55 7.84 8.46
N THR A 144 -13.54 7.67 9.31
CA THR A 144 -13.59 8.00 10.74
C THR A 144 -12.51 9.00 11.19
N CYS A 145 -11.59 9.42 10.31
CA CYS A 145 -10.63 10.47 10.62
C CYS A 145 -11.26 11.86 10.57
N ASN A 146 -10.59 12.84 11.19
CA ASN A 146 -11.01 14.24 11.17
C ASN A 146 -10.83 14.85 9.78
N SER A 147 -11.67 15.85 9.46
CA SER A 147 -11.46 16.72 8.29
C SER A 147 -10.31 17.71 8.54
N GLY A 148 -9.80 18.32 7.46
CA GLY A 148 -8.76 19.36 7.53
C GLY A 148 -7.35 18.82 7.79
N ILE A 149 -7.11 17.52 7.63
CA ILE A 149 -5.79 16.89 7.77
C ILE A 149 -5.19 16.54 6.41
N ASP A 150 -3.86 16.47 6.36
CA ASP A 150 -3.09 15.98 5.22
C ASP A 150 -2.77 14.50 5.39
N VAL A 151 -2.98 13.72 4.34
CA VAL A 151 -2.74 12.28 4.38
C VAL A 151 -2.00 11.77 3.15
N ILE A 152 -1.31 10.63 3.32
CA ILE A 152 -0.75 9.81 2.25
C ILE A 152 -1.47 8.46 2.29
N LEU A 153 -2.03 8.05 1.15
CA LEU A 153 -2.68 6.75 1.01
C LEU A 153 -1.65 5.63 0.90
N ILE A 154 -1.94 4.50 1.56
CA ILE A 154 -1.05 3.33 1.58
C ILE A 154 -1.80 2.10 1.08
N ASP A 155 -1.24 1.42 0.07
CA ASP A 155 -1.76 0.15 -0.44
C ASP A 155 -0.61 -0.80 -0.85
N ASP A 156 -0.92 -2.05 -1.21
CA ASP A 156 0.09 -3.02 -1.66
C ASP A 156 0.35 -2.94 -3.16
N ILE A 157 -0.68 -2.72 -3.97
CA ILE A 157 -0.58 -2.76 -5.43
C ILE A 157 -1.55 -1.78 -6.10
N VAL A 158 -1.08 -1.11 -7.14
CA VAL A 158 -1.95 -0.40 -8.07
C VAL A 158 -2.07 -1.18 -9.38
N THR A 159 -3.30 -1.45 -9.81
CA THR A 159 -3.63 -2.03 -11.12
C THR A 159 -4.22 -0.95 -12.03
N THR A 160 -5.54 -0.83 -12.05
CA THR A 160 -6.24 0.27 -12.76
C THR A 160 -6.21 1.58 -11.97
N GLY A 161 -5.95 1.53 -10.66
CA GLY A 161 -6.04 2.68 -9.76
C GLY A 161 -7.44 2.96 -9.22
N SER A 162 -8.47 2.20 -9.63
CA SER A 162 -9.87 2.49 -9.23
C SER A 162 -10.05 2.56 -7.72
N THR A 163 -9.41 1.67 -6.95
CA THR A 163 -9.50 1.67 -5.47
C THR A 163 -8.92 2.97 -4.88
N LEU A 164 -7.75 3.38 -5.38
CA LEU A 164 -7.10 4.62 -4.94
C LEU A 164 -7.93 5.86 -5.31
N GLN A 165 -8.50 5.89 -6.52
CA GLN A 165 -9.37 6.99 -6.95
C GLN A 165 -10.64 7.08 -6.10
N GLU A 166 -11.31 5.95 -5.84
CA GLU A 166 -12.48 5.91 -4.96
C GLU A 166 -12.16 6.38 -3.53
N ALA A 167 -11.00 5.96 -2.99
CA ALA A 167 -10.52 6.39 -1.68
C ALA A 167 -10.21 7.89 -1.66
N HIS A 168 -9.51 8.39 -2.69
CA HIS A 168 -9.19 9.81 -2.86
C HIS A 168 -10.45 10.67 -2.94
N GLU A 169 -11.42 10.30 -3.79
CA GLU A 169 -12.71 11.00 -3.89
C GLU A 169 -13.46 11.03 -2.56
N ALA A 170 -13.50 9.91 -1.85
CA ALA A 170 -14.21 9.80 -0.58
C ALA A 170 -13.57 10.70 0.49
N LEU A 171 -12.23 10.68 0.62
CA LEU A 171 -11.48 11.52 1.55
C LEU A 171 -11.63 13.01 1.22
N LYS A 172 -11.52 13.38 -0.06
CA LYS A 172 -11.72 14.76 -0.52
C LYS A 172 -13.12 15.28 -0.18
N LYS A 173 -14.17 14.48 -0.35
CA LYS A 173 -15.55 14.82 0.06
C LYS A 173 -15.70 14.99 1.56
N HIS A 174 -14.87 14.28 2.35
CA HIS A 174 -14.82 14.40 3.81
C HIS A 174 -13.98 15.59 4.29
N GLY A 175 -13.36 16.35 3.38
CA GLY A 175 -12.51 17.49 3.72
C GLY A 175 -11.08 17.10 4.14
N VAL A 176 -10.61 15.94 3.72
CA VAL A 176 -9.23 15.44 3.94
C VAL A 176 -8.41 15.69 2.66
N ASN A 177 -7.22 16.25 2.81
CA ASN A 177 -6.32 16.49 1.69
C ASN A 177 -5.38 15.29 1.48
N VAL A 178 -5.45 14.66 0.32
CA VAL A 178 -4.57 13.54 -0.06
C VAL A 178 -3.41 14.07 -0.89
N LEU A 179 -2.19 13.98 -0.36
CA LEU A 179 -0.99 14.49 -1.02
C LEU A 179 -0.55 13.58 -2.17
N PHE A 180 -0.49 12.29 -1.93
CA PHE A 180 -0.16 11.24 -2.89
C PHE A 180 -0.47 9.86 -2.32
N ALA A 181 -0.19 8.80 -3.08
CA ALA A 181 -0.28 7.43 -2.61
C ALA A 181 1.08 6.71 -2.72
N LEU A 182 1.33 5.76 -1.81
CA LEU A 182 2.46 4.83 -1.85
C LEU A 182 1.92 3.40 -2.02
N VAL A 183 2.46 2.67 -2.98
CA VAL A 183 2.16 1.25 -3.20
C VAL A 183 3.45 0.49 -3.42
N LEU A 184 3.50 -0.81 -3.07
CA LEU A 184 4.71 -1.60 -3.32
C LEU A 184 4.93 -1.82 -4.82
N ALA A 185 3.86 -2.16 -5.57
CA ALA A 185 3.98 -2.51 -6.98
C ALA A 185 2.96 -1.82 -7.88
N ASP A 186 3.36 -1.58 -9.13
CA ASP A 186 2.47 -1.23 -10.24
C ASP A 186 2.30 -2.43 -11.19
N ALA A 187 1.04 -2.77 -11.52
CA ALA A 187 0.73 -3.84 -12.47
C ALA A 187 0.55 -3.35 -13.92
N LYS A 188 0.72 -2.06 -14.19
CA LYS A 188 0.67 -1.51 -15.54
C LYS A 188 2.01 -1.53 -16.28
N GLU A 189 3.11 -1.82 -15.57
CA GLU A 189 4.42 -1.97 -16.19
C GLU A 189 4.52 -3.36 -16.84
N GLY A 190 4.21 -3.43 -18.11
CA GLY A 190 4.34 -4.59 -18.99
C GLY A 190 4.02 -4.20 -20.40
#